data_dded68718bef2d14764a74357a04b3b6
#
_entry.id   dded68718bef2d14764a74357a04b3b6
#
_cell.length_a   1.000
_cell.length_b   1.000
_cell.length_c   1.000
_cell.angle_alpha   90.00
_cell.angle_beta   90.00
_cell.angle_gamma   90.00
#
_symmetry.space_group_name_H-M   'P 1'
#
loop_
_entity.id
_entity.type
_entity.pdbx_description
1 polymer ?
#
loop_
_entity_poly.entity_id
_entity_poly.type
_entity_poly.pdbx_seq_one_letter_code
_entity_poly.pdbx_strand_id
1 'polypeptide(L)'
;MVCLKKAGILISIFVLLLVLSGCGRRMLGKDAPALPEPQNTTSTQAKAGASPGMAAADLVPDKLKKGEDGVPVLRVYDVKAEKIIEESVEEYVPAVLAGEMAGDWPMEALKAQAILARTFVLQFVTEKTSRYEGADISTDIEEAQAYNADAVNDRIRKAVSETRGLVISAGGKLPYAWFHAHSGGLTARAKEGLDYEKDEPGYTQCVKGMENDEAPAEAAHWQAAFTMDEVIAAMADVGAKIDDVTSVTIGQRGESGRAMTLIISGREVSAPALRIALGSTKMRSCLLESLRVEDGQVKMQGKGYGHGVGMSQWGAYAMAKEGKTAEEIVTHYFKDVMLTKAWE
;
A
#
# COMPACT_ATOMS: atom_id res chain seq x y z
N MET A 1 25.96 37.16 14.50
CA MET A 1 24.55 37.04 14.10
C MET A 1 24.55 36.76 12.60
N VAL A 2 24.62 35.52 12.20
CA VAL A 2 24.58 35.08 10.80
C VAL A 2 23.51 33.99 10.67
N CYS A 3 22.47 34.34 9.95
CA CYS A 3 21.29 33.51 9.70
C CYS A 3 21.60 32.51 8.58
N LEU A 4 21.76 31.21 8.86
CA LEU A 4 21.85 30.17 7.84
C LEU A 4 20.44 29.76 7.40
N LYS A 5 20.10 30.11 6.17
CA LYS A 5 18.92 29.60 5.45
C LYS A 5 19.18 28.13 5.08
N LYS A 6 18.39 27.21 5.61
CA LYS A 6 18.30 25.82 5.11
C LYS A 6 17.47 25.84 3.82
N ALA A 7 18.13 25.49 2.73
CA ALA A 7 17.47 25.26 1.44
C ALA A 7 16.88 23.82 1.47
N GLY A 8 15.55 23.73 1.43
CA GLY A 8 14.85 22.47 1.24
C GLY A 8 14.94 22.03 -0.22
N ILE A 9 15.47 20.86 -0.46
CA ILE A 9 15.48 20.22 -1.78
C ILE A 9 14.14 19.49 -1.94
N LEU A 10 13.28 20.03 -2.81
CA LEU A 10 12.10 19.35 -3.32
C LEU A 10 12.57 18.24 -4.28
N ILE A 11 12.41 16.99 -3.91
CA ILE A 11 12.55 15.86 -4.83
C ILE A 11 11.14 15.52 -5.35
N SER A 12 10.82 16.06 -6.53
CA SER A 12 9.70 15.62 -7.36
C SER A 12 10.00 14.22 -7.88
N ILE A 13 9.25 13.23 -7.46
CA ILE A 13 9.31 11.87 -8.02
C ILE A 13 8.52 11.88 -9.34
N PHE A 14 9.21 12.18 -10.44
CA PHE A 14 8.73 11.95 -11.81
C PHE A 14 8.93 10.46 -12.13
N VAL A 15 7.85 9.71 -12.28
CA VAL A 15 7.89 8.40 -12.93
C VAL A 15 8.04 8.66 -14.44
N LEU A 16 9.28 8.59 -14.94
CA LEU A 16 9.60 8.74 -16.36
C LEU A 16 9.40 7.38 -17.05
N LEU A 17 8.31 7.24 -17.80
CA LEU A 17 8.08 6.15 -18.74
C LEU A 17 8.94 6.37 -19.99
N LEU A 18 10.05 5.63 -20.13
CA LEU A 18 10.77 5.48 -21.40
C LEU A 18 10.29 4.19 -22.09
N VAL A 19 9.53 4.38 -23.16
CA VAL A 19 9.22 3.33 -24.15
C VAL A 19 10.40 3.24 -25.10
N LEU A 20 11.10 2.11 -25.13
CA LEU A 20 11.98 1.74 -26.23
C LEU A 20 11.62 0.34 -26.71
N SER A 21 11.10 0.30 -27.93
CA SER A 21 10.92 -0.90 -28.74
C SER A 21 12.26 -1.51 -29.12
N GLY A 22 12.37 -2.84 -28.97
CA GLY A 22 13.55 -3.59 -29.45
C GLY A 22 13.26 -5.08 -29.51
N CYS A 23 13.01 -5.55 -30.74
CA CYS A 23 12.77 -6.92 -31.16
C CYS A 23 14.03 -7.79 -31.03
N GLY A 24 13.92 -9.04 -30.52
CA GLY A 24 15.02 -9.99 -30.53
C GLY A 24 14.62 -11.40 -30.07
N ARG A 25 14.27 -12.26 -31.01
CA ARG A 25 14.07 -13.72 -30.85
C ARG A 25 15.37 -14.45 -30.51
N ARG A 26 15.32 -15.45 -29.60
CA ARG A 26 15.93 -16.82 -29.76
C ARG A 26 15.56 -17.73 -28.58
N MET A 27 15.00 -18.73 -28.84
CA MET A 27 14.94 -20.21 -28.92
C MET A 27 15.73 -21.00 -27.85
N LEU A 28 14.99 -21.96 -27.22
CA LEU A 28 15.27 -23.33 -26.83
C LEU A 28 16.18 -23.66 -25.64
N GLY A 29 15.57 -24.37 -24.69
CA GLY A 29 16.18 -25.32 -23.76
C GLY A 29 15.11 -26.05 -22.96
N LYS A 30 14.90 -27.32 -23.26
CA LYS A 30 13.97 -28.27 -22.63
C LYS A 30 14.49 -28.76 -21.29
N ASP A 31 13.53 -29.23 -20.46
CA ASP A 31 13.60 -30.20 -19.37
C ASP A 31 13.68 -29.64 -17.94
N ALA A 32 12.49 -29.55 -17.33
CA ALA A 32 12.28 -29.63 -15.89
C ALA A 32 11.04 -30.50 -15.60
N PRO A 33 11.04 -31.34 -14.54
CA PRO A 33 10.00 -32.33 -14.31
C PRO A 33 8.67 -31.72 -13.84
N ALA A 34 7.57 -32.32 -14.31
CA ALA A 34 6.20 -31.93 -14.03
C ALA A 34 5.84 -32.10 -12.55
N LEU A 35 5.21 -31.09 -11.99
CA LEU A 35 4.49 -31.13 -10.70
C LEU A 35 3.11 -31.76 -10.91
N PRO A 36 2.56 -32.49 -9.93
CA PRO A 36 1.27 -33.18 -10.07
C PRO A 36 0.10 -32.19 -10.14
N GLU A 37 -0.87 -32.49 -10.99
CA GLU A 37 -2.11 -31.74 -11.18
C GLU A 37 -2.96 -31.73 -9.90
N PRO A 38 -3.61 -30.58 -9.54
CA PRO A 38 -4.57 -30.53 -8.46
C PRO A 38 -5.88 -31.21 -8.88
N GLN A 39 -6.32 -32.17 -8.06
CA GLN A 39 -7.60 -32.84 -8.21
C GLN A 39 -8.76 -31.86 -8.07
N ASN A 40 -9.65 -31.91 -9.03
CA ASN A 40 -10.87 -31.13 -9.15
C ASN A 40 -11.86 -31.52 -8.02
N THR A 41 -11.90 -30.77 -6.93
CA THR A 41 -12.99 -30.89 -5.94
C THR A 41 -14.07 -29.90 -6.29
N THR A 42 -15.22 -30.42 -6.68
CA THR A 42 -16.47 -29.71 -6.92
C THR A 42 -16.84 -28.85 -5.70
N SER A 43 -16.70 -27.53 -5.82
CA SER A 43 -17.14 -26.61 -4.78
C SER A 43 -18.66 -26.45 -4.82
N THR A 44 -19.32 -27.04 -3.83
CA THR A 44 -20.70 -26.72 -3.49
C THR A 44 -20.76 -25.26 -3.05
N GLN A 45 -21.46 -24.41 -3.82
CA GLN A 45 -21.76 -23.04 -3.41
C GLN A 45 -22.55 -23.05 -2.10
N ALA A 46 -21.88 -22.73 -1.00
CA ALA A 46 -22.56 -22.35 0.23
C ALA A 46 -23.09 -20.92 0.05
N LYS A 47 -24.41 -20.76 -0.04
CA LYS A 47 -25.06 -19.45 0.11
C LYS A 47 -24.66 -18.87 1.46
N ALA A 48 -23.89 -17.78 1.43
CA ALA A 48 -23.62 -16.97 2.59
C ALA A 48 -24.95 -16.42 3.11
N GLY A 49 -25.34 -16.88 4.31
CA GLY A 49 -26.47 -16.33 5.03
C GLY A 49 -26.15 -14.89 5.42
N ALA A 50 -26.92 -13.94 4.92
CA ALA A 50 -26.86 -12.54 5.33
C ALA A 50 -27.19 -12.45 6.83
N SER A 51 -26.21 -12.10 7.64
CA SER A 51 -26.47 -11.57 8.99
C SER A 51 -27.23 -10.24 8.87
N PRO A 52 -28.14 -9.88 9.80
CA PRO A 52 -28.90 -8.64 9.72
C PRO A 52 -27.91 -7.47 9.66
N GLY A 53 -27.95 -6.74 8.54
CA GLY A 53 -27.00 -5.66 8.24
C GLY A 53 -27.12 -4.52 9.24
N MET A 54 -25.99 -4.06 9.75
CA MET A 54 -25.85 -2.69 10.20
C MET A 54 -26.19 -1.76 9.02
N ALA A 55 -26.95 -0.69 9.31
CA ALA A 55 -27.32 0.26 8.27
C ALA A 55 -26.03 0.89 7.68
N ALA A 56 -26.00 1.08 6.37
CA ALA A 56 -24.87 1.71 5.65
C ALA A 56 -24.47 3.09 6.23
N ALA A 57 -25.42 3.80 6.86
CA ALA A 57 -25.21 5.07 7.54
C ALA A 57 -24.22 5.00 8.72
N ASP A 58 -24.06 3.84 9.35
CA ASP A 58 -23.19 3.66 10.52
C ASP A 58 -21.68 3.58 10.16
N LEU A 59 -21.34 3.54 8.85
CA LEU A 59 -19.95 3.52 8.38
C LEU A 59 -19.36 4.94 8.19
N VAL A 60 -20.19 5.99 8.25
CA VAL A 60 -19.73 7.38 8.17
C VAL A 60 -19.50 7.91 9.58
N PRO A 61 -18.29 8.42 9.92
CA PRO A 61 -18.03 8.97 11.24
C PRO A 61 -19.00 10.14 11.59
N ASP A 62 -19.66 10.07 12.75
CA ASP A 62 -20.63 11.07 13.20
C ASP A 62 -20.07 12.50 13.28
N LYS A 63 -18.77 12.63 13.49
CA LYS A 63 -18.09 13.93 13.56
C LYS A 63 -17.99 14.66 12.21
N LEU A 64 -18.17 13.96 11.09
CA LEU A 64 -18.15 14.56 9.77
C LEU A 64 -19.49 15.21 9.44
N LYS A 65 -19.45 16.46 9.00
CA LYS A 65 -20.61 17.12 8.41
C LYS A 65 -20.97 16.40 7.11
N LYS A 66 -22.25 16.45 6.74
CA LYS A 66 -22.72 15.98 5.43
C LYS A 66 -23.10 17.19 4.58
N GLY A 67 -22.69 17.17 3.32
CA GLY A 67 -23.14 18.12 2.32
C GLY A 67 -24.63 17.96 2.00
N GLU A 68 -25.19 18.83 1.16
CA GLU A 68 -26.60 18.78 0.75
C GLU A 68 -26.96 17.48 0.02
N ASP A 69 -25.98 16.86 -0.66
CA ASP A 69 -26.10 15.58 -1.34
C ASP A 69 -25.84 14.36 -0.42
N GLY A 70 -25.68 14.58 0.88
CA GLY A 70 -25.44 13.54 1.88
C GLY A 70 -24.00 13.01 1.94
N VAL A 71 -23.08 13.51 1.10
CA VAL A 71 -21.66 13.13 1.11
C VAL A 71 -20.95 13.73 2.32
N PRO A 72 -20.11 12.96 3.05
CA PRO A 72 -19.31 13.49 4.12
C PRO A 72 -18.30 14.55 3.63
N VAL A 73 -18.15 15.63 4.41
CA VAL A 73 -17.21 16.72 4.15
C VAL A 73 -16.04 16.63 5.12
N LEU A 74 -14.84 16.69 4.58
CA LEU A 74 -13.56 16.64 5.29
C LEU A 74 -12.99 18.04 5.45
N ARG A 75 -12.36 18.30 6.58
CA ARG A 75 -11.42 19.41 6.74
C ARG A 75 -10.03 18.89 6.44
N VAL A 76 -9.52 19.19 5.25
CA VAL A 76 -8.23 18.70 4.75
C VAL A 76 -7.17 19.78 4.93
N TYR A 77 -6.09 19.49 5.65
CA TYR A 77 -4.95 20.40 5.67
C TYR A 77 -4.11 20.20 4.40
N ASP A 78 -4.11 21.19 3.54
CA ASP A 78 -3.27 21.24 2.34
C ASP A 78 -1.86 21.69 2.73
N VAL A 79 -0.90 20.77 2.72
CA VAL A 79 0.51 21.05 3.11
C VAL A 79 1.21 22.00 2.14
N LYS A 80 0.77 22.08 0.87
CA LYS A 80 1.34 22.98 -0.14
C LYS A 80 0.82 24.40 0.02
N ALA A 81 -0.46 24.53 0.36
CA ALA A 81 -1.13 25.81 0.56
C ALA A 81 -1.07 26.29 2.03
N GLU A 82 -0.59 25.44 2.95
CA GLU A 82 -0.49 25.68 4.40
C GLU A 82 -1.83 26.16 5.02
N LYS A 83 -2.93 25.55 4.60
CA LYS A 83 -4.28 25.90 5.06
C LYS A 83 -5.22 24.70 5.08
N ILE A 84 -6.27 24.81 5.89
CA ILE A 84 -7.39 23.87 5.87
C ILE A 84 -8.36 24.27 4.76
N ILE A 85 -8.75 23.28 3.94
CA ILE A 85 -9.81 23.38 2.95
C ILE A 85 -10.93 22.40 3.32
N GLU A 86 -12.18 22.75 3.01
CA GLU A 86 -13.30 21.82 3.14
C GLU A 86 -13.57 21.19 1.77
N GLU A 87 -13.52 19.86 1.73
CA GLU A 87 -13.80 19.07 0.53
C GLU A 87 -14.73 17.91 0.88
N SER A 88 -15.65 17.57 0.00
CA SER A 88 -16.38 16.31 0.12
C SER A 88 -15.42 15.11 -0.08
N VAL A 89 -15.76 13.96 0.49
CA VAL A 89 -14.97 12.73 0.26
C VAL A 89 -14.86 12.42 -1.24
N GLU A 90 -15.90 12.73 -2.03
CA GLU A 90 -15.91 12.48 -3.48
C GLU A 90 -15.06 13.49 -4.29
N GLU A 91 -14.70 14.64 -3.70
CA GLU A 91 -13.71 15.57 -4.27
C GLU A 91 -12.28 15.26 -3.83
N TYR A 92 -12.10 14.73 -2.62
CA TYR A 92 -10.81 14.33 -2.07
C TYR A 92 -10.25 13.05 -2.76
N VAL A 93 -11.08 12.02 -2.91
CA VAL A 93 -10.67 10.70 -3.44
C VAL A 93 -10.06 10.76 -4.85
N PRO A 94 -10.53 11.57 -5.82
CA PRO A 94 -9.87 11.70 -7.13
C PRO A 94 -8.40 12.13 -7.04
N ALA A 95 -8.07 13.06 -6.15
CA ALA A 95 -6.69 13.53 -5.99
C ALA A 95 -5.81 12.48 -5.29
N VAL A 96 -6.36 11.71 -4.35
CA VAL A 96 -5.68 10.53 -3.79
C VAL A 96 -5.43 9.50 -4.87
N LEU A 97 -6.45 9.13 -5.66
CA LEU A 97 -6.30 8.15 -6.74
C LEU A 97 -5.24 8.58 -7.76
N ALA A 98 -5.19 9.87 -8.11
CA ALA A 98 -4.19 10.44 -9.00
C ALA A 98 -2.76 10.49 -8.40
N GLY A 99 -2.64 10.50 -7.09
CA GLY A 99 -1.37 10.40 -6.38
C GLY A 99 -0.85 8.97 -6.27
N GLU A 100 -1.76 7.99 -6.24
CA GLU A 100 -1.44 6.58 -5.99
C GLU A 100 -1.29 5.74 -7.26
N MET A 101 -2.04 6.05 -8.33
CA MET A 101 -2.04 5.28 -9.57
C MET A 101 -1.97 6.18 -10.81
N ALA A 102 -1.35 5.68 -11.87
CA ALA A 102 -1.39 6.37 -13.16
C ALA A 102 -2.81 6.39 -13.73
N GLY A 103 -3.26 7.55 -14.19
CA GLY A 103 -4.65 7.77 -14.60
C GLY A 103 -5.08 7.07 -15.90
N ASP A 104 -4.17 6.39 -16.60
CA ASP A 104 -4.41 5.57 -17.79
C ASP A 104 -4.56 4.06 -17.47
N TRP A 105 -4.43 3.68 -16.21
CA TRP A 105 -4.59 2.28 -15.78
C TRP A 105 -5.97 1.70 -16.09
N PRO A 106 -6.12 0.36 -16.10
CA PRO A 106 -7.42 -0.29 -16.33
C PRO A 106 -8.50 0.22 -15.38
N MET A 107 -9.70 0.46 -15.91
CA MET A 107 -10.80 1.09 -15.17
C MET A 107 -11.14 0.36 -13.87
N GLU A 108 -11.18 -0.97 -13.89
CA GLU A 108 -11.53 -1.76 -12.70
C GLU A 108 -10.44 -1.70 -11.61
N ALA A 109 -9.15 -1.52 -11.98
CA ALA A 109 -8.09 -1.26 -11.03
C ALA A 109 -8.23 0.13 -10.38
N LEU A 110 -8.54 1.17 -11.18
CA LEU A 110 -8.82 2.51 -10.66
C LEU A 110 -10.03 2.52 -9.73
N LYS A 111 -11.11 1.80 -10.08
CA LYS A 111 -12.29 1.64 -9.23
C LYS A 111 -11.98 0.94 -7.91
N ALA A 112 -11.21 -0.16 -7.94
CA ALA A 112 -10.78 -0.87 -6.73
C ALA A 112 -9.99 0.06 -5.80
N GLN A 113 -9.03 0.80 -6.34
CA GLN A 113 -8.26 1.77 -5.56
C GLN A 113 -9.14 2.92 -5.01
N ALA A 114 -10.11 3.42 -5.77
CA ALA A 114 -11.04 4.44 -5.31
C ALA A 114 -11.89 3.97 -4.11
N ILE A 115 -12.36 2.71 -4.14
CA ILE A 115 -13.07 2.08 -3.02
C ILE A 115 -12.18 1.99 -1.78
N LEU A 116 -10.92 1.56 -1.95
CA LEU A 116 -9.97 1.46 -0.84
C LEU A 116 -9.57 2.83 -0.30
N ALA A 117 -9.33 3.82 -1.15
CA ALA A 117 -8.98 5.19 -0.75
C ALA A 117 -10.13 5.83 0.07
N ARG A 118 -11.37 5.64 -0.37
CA ARG A 118 -12.56 6.11 0.35
C ARG A 118 -12.72 5.42 1.70
N THR A 119 -12.50 4.11 1.76
CA THR A 119 -12.53 3.34 3.01
C THR A 119 -11.43 3.82 3.96
N PHE A 120 -10.21 4.02 3.45
CA PHE A 120 -9.07 4.46 4.24
C PHE A 120 -9.34 5.81 4.91
N VAL A 121 -9.80 6.83 4.15
CA VAL A 121 -10.02 8.16 4.72
C VAL A 121 -11.10 8.15 5.81
N LEU A 122 -12.19 7.42 5.61
CA LEU A 122 -13.24 7.30 6.64
C LEU A 122 -12.76 6.54 7.87
N GLN A 123 -12.00 5.45 7.68
CA GLN A 123 -11.40 4.68 8.76
C GLN A 123 -10.39 5.53 9.54
N PHE A 124 -9.52 6.27 8.84
CA PHE A 124 -8.56 7.17 9.45
C PHE A 124 -9.28 8.20 10.33
N VAL A 125 -10.28 8.89 9.78
CA VAL A 125 -11.06 9.90 10.52
C VAL A 125 -11.80 9.27 11.71
N THR A 126 -12.23 8.01 11.62
CA THR A 126 -12.88 7.31 12.74
C THR A 126 -11.94 7.09 13.91
N GLU A 127 -10.72 6.63 13.66
CA GLU A 127 -9.80 6.14 14.71
C GLU A 127 -8.67 7.10 15.05
N LYS A 128 -8.37 8.07 14.18
CA LYS A 128 -7.23 8.97 14.32
C LYS A 128 -7.65 10.43 14.33
N THR A 129 -6.71 11.26 14.75
CA THR A 129 -6.76 12.72 14.63
C THR A 129 -5.57 13.15 13.78
N SER A 130 -5.79 14.08 12.84
CA SER A 130 -4.69 14.65 12.05
C SER A 130 -3.64 15.30 12.96
N ARG A 131 -2.37 15.22 12.53
CA ARG A 131 -1.26 15.94 13.17
C ARG A 131 -1.39 17.47 13.01
N TYR A 132 -2.22 17.93 12.09
CA TYR A 132 -2.50 19.33 11.82
C TYR A 132 -3.74 19.77 12.57
N GLU A 133 -3.58 20.70 13.51
CA GLU A 133 -4.68 21.17 14.38
C GLU A 133 -5.88 21.67 13.57
N GLY A 134 -7.07 21.21 13.92
CA GLY A 134 -8.32 21.59 13.27
C GLY A 134 -8.66 20.81 12.00
N ALA A 135 -7.75 19.98 11.46
CA ALA A 135 -8.00 19.14 10.31
C ALA A 135 -8.52 17.74 10.70
N ASP A 136 -9.24 17.09 9.80
CA ASP A 136 -9.66 15.71 9.92
C ASP A 136 -8.60 14.78 9.31
N ILE A 137 -7.91 15.24 8.25
CA ILE A 137 -6.85 14.57 7.51
C ILE A 137 -6.00 15.62 6.80
N SER A 138 -4.86 15.23 6.24
CA SER A 138 -4.01 16.13 5.45
C SER A 138 -3.62 15.55 4.10
N THR A 139 -3.00 16.38 3.24
CA THR A 139 -2.36 15.96 1.99
C THR A 139 -0.90 15.50 2.21
N ASP A 140 -0.47 15.35 3.46
CA ASP A 140 0.85 14.83 3.83
C ASP A 140 0.89 13.31 3.66
N ILE A 141 1.74 12.82 2.76
CA ILE A 141 1.90 11.39 2.48
C ILE A 141 2.38 10.60 3.71
N GLU A 142 3.08 11.26 4.65
CA GLU A 142 3.52 10.62 5.88
C GLU A 142 2.39 10.43 6.90
N GLU A 143 1.31 11.19 6.76
CA GLU A 143 0.12 11.04 7.61
C GLU A 143 -0.89 10.08 7.02
N ALA A 144 -1.15 10.15 5.73
CA ALA A 144 -2.29 9.50 5.10
C ALA A 144 -1.92 8.77 3.80
N GLN A 145 -2.26 9.37 2.65
CA GLN A 145 -2.12 8.80 1.30
C GLN A 145 -1.48 9.83 0.38
N ALA A 146 -0.87 9.38 -0.73
CA ALA A 146 -0.42 10.32 -1.75
C ALA A 146 -1.62 11.15 -2.26
N TYR A 147 -1.38 12.43 -2.52
CA TYR A 147 -2.40 13.36 -2.98
C TYR A 147 -1.85 14.20 -4.13
N ASN A 148 -2.53 14.17 -5.30
CA ASN A 148 -2.11 14.93 -6.49
C ASN A 148 -3.31 15.45 -7.27
N ALA A 149 -3.84 16.60 -6.89
CA ALA A 149 -4.97 17.23 -7.55
C ALA A 149 -4.67 17.62 -9.01
N ASP A 150 -3.43 17.98 -9.31
CA ASP A 150 -3.01 18.43 -10.64
C ASP A 150 -3.01 17.28 -11.69
N ALA A 151 -2.92 16.02 -11.24
CA ALA A 151 -2.91 14.85 -12.11
C ALA A 151 -4.31 14.20 -12.32
N VAL A 152 -5.36 14.79 -11.73
CA VAL A 152 -6.73 14.28 -11.87
C VAL A 152 -7.23 14.47 -13.29
N ASN A 153 -7.55 13.37 -13.97
CA ASN A 153 -8.10 13.35 -15.33
C ASN A 153 -9.52 12.77 -15.36
N ASP A 154 -10.14 12.77 -16.55
CA ASP A 154 -11.53 12.29 -16.73
C ASP A 154 -11.70 10.81 -16.39
N ARG A 155 -10.67 9.97 -16.61
CA ARG A 155 -10.74 8.54 -16.27
C ARG A 155 -10.77 8.34 -14.76
N ILE A 156 -9.94 9.08 -14.02
CA ILE A 156 -9.93 9.08 -12.55
C ILE A 156 -11.29 9.54 -12.02
N ARG A 157 -11.81 10.67 -12.53
CA ARG A 157 -13.14 11.17 -12.14
C ARG A 157 -14.23 10.13 -12.41
N LYS A 158 -14.16 9.46 -13.57
CA LYS A 158 -15.10 8.39 -13.93
C LYS A 158 -15.02 7.21 -12.97
N ALA A 159 -13.82 6.72 -12.63
CA ALA A 159 -13.65 5.62 -11.68
C ALA A 159 -14.26 5.93 -10.31
N VAL A 160 -14.02 7.14 -9.79
CA VAL A 160 -14.58 7.59 -8.51
C VAL A 160 -16.11 7.76 -8.60
N SER A 161 -16.62 8.37 -9.66
CA SER A 161 -18.06 8.54 -9.91
C SER A 161 -18.79 7.21 -10.01
N GLU A 162 -18.26 6.23 -10.74
CA GLU A 162 -18.87 4.90 -10.90
C GLU A 162 -18.81 4.05 -9.62
N THR A 163 -17.97 4.43 -8.64
CA THR A 163 -17.87 3.81 -7.32
C THR A 163 -18.35 4.71 -6.20
N ARG A 164 -19.10 5.79 -6.52
CA ARG A 164 -19.59 6.76 -5.53
C ARG A 164 -20.19 6.08 -4.32
N GLY A 165 -19.76 6.47 -3.12
CA GLY A 165 -20.24 5.95 -1.85
C GLY A 165 -19.81 4.52 -1.52
N LEU A 166 -19.16 3.77 -2.43
CA LEU A 166 -18.72 2.42 -2.15
C LEU A 166 -17.47 2.40 -1.26
N VAL A 167 -17.56 1.63 -0.19
CA VAL A 167 -16.48 1.31 0.76
C VAL A 167 -16.46 -0.19 1.01
N ILE A 168 -15.39 -0.70 1.60
CA ILE A 168 -15.40 -2.06 2.14
C ILE A 168 -15.78 -2.04 3.62
N SER A 169 -16.50 -3.06 4.06
CA SER A 169 -16.83 -3.30 5.46
C SER A 169 -16.47 -4.73 5.87
N ALA A 170 -15.98 -4.89 7.09
CA ALA A 170 -15.67 -6.16 7.73
C ALA A 170 -16.38 -6.23 9.07
N GLY A 171 -17.31 -7.19 9.25
CA GLY A 171 -18.10 -7.30 10.48
C GLY A 171 -18.86 -6.01 10.84
N GLY A 172 -19.32 -5.25 9.85
CA GLY A 172 -20.06 -3.99 10.03
C GLY A 172 -19.19 -2.77 10.38
N LYS A 173 -17.86 -2.86 10.26
CA LYS A 173 -16.92 -1.77 10.52
C LYS A 173 -16.05 -1.50 9.29
N LEU A 174 -15.49 -0.30 9.21
CA LEU A 174 -14.47 0.03 8.21
C LEU A 174 -13.15 -0.68 8.56
N PRO A 175 -12.62 -1.57 7.69
CA PRO A 175 -11.31 -2.14 7.88
C PRO A 175 -10.20 -1.15 7.51
N TYR A 176 -8.97 -1.42 7.96
CA TYR A 176 -7.79 -0.80 7.37
C TYR A 176 -7.66 -1.27 5.92
N ALA A 177 -7.93 -0.38 4.98
CA ALA A 177 -7.90 -0.67 3.54
C ALA A 177 -6.48 -0.49 2.98
N TRP A 178 -5.51 -1.23 3.51
CA TRP A 178 -4.11 -1.14 3.10
C TRP A 178 -3.89 -1.58 1.66
N PHE A 179 -2.95 -0.93 1.00
CA PHE A 179 -2.50 -1.28 -0.33
C PHE A 179 -1.00 -0.98 -0.49
N HIS A 180 -0.40 -1.53 -1.50
CA HIS A 180 1.03 -1.38 -1.78
C HIS A 180 1.28 -1.53 -3.28
N ALA A 181 2.44 -1.06 -3.77
CA ALA A 181 2.71 -1.06 -5.21
C ALA A 181 2.82 -2.46 -5.80
N HIS A 182 3.65 -3.36 -5.21
CA HIS A 182 3.94 -4.68 -5.75
C HIS A 182 4.21 -5.68 -4.63
N SER A 183 3.53 -6.83 -4.60
CA SER A 183 3.68 -7.79 -3.49
C SER A 183 5.00 -8.59 -3.55
N GLY A 184 5.60 -8.72 -4.72
CA GLY A 184 6.75 -9.62 -4.93
C GLY A 184 6.37 -11.10 -5.01
N GLY A 185 5.07 -11.41 -5.19
CA GLY A 185 4.52 -12.75 -5.34
C GLY A 185 3.42 -13.11 -4.37
N LEU A 186 3.59 -12.85 -3.08
CA LEU A 186 2.59 -13.06 -2.04
C LEU A 186 2.35 -11.78 -1.24
N THR A 187 1.08 -11.50 -0.89
CA THR A 187 0.76 -10.47 0.08
C THR A 187 1.10 -10.91 1.50
N ALA A 188 1.17 -9.97 2.43
CA ALA A 188 1.47 -10.22 3.82
C ALA A 188 0.26 -9.97 4.73
N ARG A 189 0.27 -10.56 5.92
CA ARG A 189 -0.59 -10.18 7.02
C ARG A 189 -0.07 -8.91 7.71
N ALA A 190 -0.92 -8.24 8.48
CA ALA A 190 -0.60 -6.94 9.06
C ALA A 190 0.60 -6.99 10.03
N LYS A 191 0.67 -8.00 10.90
CA LYS A 191 1.83 -8.18 11.80
C LYS A 191 3.13 -8.38 11.07
N GLU A 192 3.10 -9.09 9.94
CA GLU A 192 4.28 -9.36 9.14
C GLU A 192 4.76 -8.12 8.36
N GLY A 193 3.84 -7.43 7.70
CA GLY A 193 4.22 -6.36 6.76
C GLY A 193 4.32 -4.96 7.38
N LEU A 194 3.64 -4.74 8.51
CA LEU A 194 3.48 -3.41 9.13
C LEU A 194 3.98 -3.34 10.58
N ASP A 195 4.48 -4.46 11.14
CA ASP A 195 4.76 -4.52 12.58
C ASP A 195 3.53 -4.18 13.44
N TYR A 196 2.37 -4.66 13.01
CA TYR A 196 1.10 -4.31 13.60
C TYR A 196 0.97 -4.90 15.02
N GLU A 197 0.91 -4.04 16.03
CA GLU A 197 1.00 -4.43 17.44
C GLU A 197 -0.29 -5.04 18.01
N LYS A 198 -1.46 -4.70 17.42
CA LYS A 198 -2.75 -5.23 17.87
C LYS A 198 -2.96 -6.66 17.36
N ASP A 199 -4.11 -7.25 17.67
CA ASP A 199 -4.51 -8.54 17.11
C ASP A 199 -4.58 -8.49 15.58
N GLU A 200 -4.10 -9.58 14.94
CA GLU A 200 -4.11 -9.68 13.47
C GLU A 200 -5.53 -9.50 12.94
N PRO A 201 -5.79 -8.51 12.09
CA PRO A 201 -7.12 -8.30 11.53
C PRO A 201 -7.56 -9.51 10.69
N GLY A 202 -8.74 -10.06 10.96
CA GLY A 202 -9.23 -11.27 10.29
C GLY A 202 -9.42 -11.14 8.78
N TYR A 203 -9.51 -9.89 8.28
CA TYR A 203 -9.66 -9.60 6.86
C TYR A 203 -8.34 -9.48 6.09
N THR A 204 -7.19 -9.43 6.76
CA THR A 204 -5.88 -9.50 6.10
C THR A 204 -5.49 -10.94 5.81
N GLN A 205 -4.84 -11.19 4.68
CA GLN A 205 -4.47 -12.53 4.30
C GLN A 205 -3.17 -12.56 3.46
N CYS A 206 -2.52 -13.73 3.47
CA CYS A 206 -1.39 -14.03 2.61
C CYS A 206 -1.93 -14.73 1.35
N VAL A 207 -2.00 -14.00 0.23
CA VAL A 207 -2.51 -14.52 -1.05
C VAL A 207 -1.57 -14.16 -2.19
N LYS A 208 -1.75 -14.82 -3.35
CA LYS A 208 -1.00 -14.52 -4.56
C LYS A 208 -1.23 -13.05 -4.96
N GLY A 209 -0.14 -12.34 -5.26
CA GLY A 209 -0.18 -10.92 -5.59
C GLY A 209 -0.77 -10.60 -6.95
N MET A 210 -0.83 -11.58 -7.86
CA MET A 210 -1.41 -11.52 -9.20
C MET A 210 -0.68 -10.59 -10.19
N GLU A 211 0.47 -10.04 -9.82
CA GLU A 211 1.28 -9.22 -10.73
C GLU A 211 1.76 -10.05 -11.93
N ASN A 212 1.95 -9.38 -13.06
CA ASN A 212 2.47 -9.93 -14.30
C ASN A 212 3.68 -9.13 -14.82
N ASP A 213 4.20 -9.51 -15.99
CA ASP A 213 5.38 -8.90 -16.60
C ASP A 213 5.15 -7.47 -17.13
N GLU A 214 3.93 -6.91 -17.03
CA GLU A 214 3.64 -5.50 -17.33
C GLU A 214 4.11 -4.57 -16.19
N ALA A 215 4.32 -5.11 -14.98
CA ALA A 215 4.90 -4.35 -13.89
C ALA A 215 6.37 -4.01 -14.19
N PRO A 216 6.83 -2.77 -13.92
CA PRO A 216 8.23 -2.41 -14.11
C PRO A 216 9.17 -3.32 -13.30
N ALA A 217 10.30 -3.72 -13.92
CA ALA A 217 11.26 -4.60 -13.28
C ALA A 217 11.74 -4.05 -11.92
N GLU A 218 11.86 -2.73 -11.79
CA GLU A 218 12.25 -2.06 -10.56
C GLU A 218 11.14 -2.06 -9.47
N ALA A 219 9.89 -2.33 -9.81
CA ALA A 219 8.83 -2.58 -8.84
C ALA A 219 8.87 -4.04 -8.35
N ALA A 220 9.18 -4.97 -9.25
CA ALA A 220 9.26 -6.39 -8.94
C ALA A 220 10.53 -6.77 -8.16
N HIS A 221 11.68 -6.18 -8.53
CA HIS A 221 13.00 -6.46 -7.93
C HIS A 221 13.72 -5.16 -7.60
N TRP A 222 14.43 -5.15 -6.49
CA TRP A 222 15.19 -3.99 -6.06
C TRP A 222 16.51 -4.39 -5.41
N GLN A 223 17.47 -3.47 -5.44
CA GLN A 223 18.71 -3.56 -4.71
C GLN A 223 19.06 -2.21 -4.10
N ALA A 224 19.69 -2.24 -2.93
CA ALA A 224 20.14 -1.05 -2.23
C ALA A 224 21.45 -1.31 -1.48
N ALA A 225 22.23 -0.25 -1.33
CA ALA A 225 23.40 -0.24 -0.48
C ALA A 225 23.31 0.92 0.51
N PHE A 226 23.59 0.67 1.77
CA PHE A 226 23.56 1.62 2.86
C PHE A 226 24.96 1.72 3.47
N THR A 227 25.40 2.93 3.76
CA THR A 227 26.62 3.13 4.53
C THR A 227 26.43 2.63 5.98
N MET A 228 27.50 2.33 6.67
CA MET A 228 27.41 1.95 8.10
C MET A 228 26.73 3.03 8.92
N ASP A 229 27.04 4.31 8.67
CA ASP A 229 26.43 5.44 9.36
C ASP A 229 24.91 5.54 9.14
N GLU A 230 24.41 5.30 7.88
CA GLU A 230 22.97 5.23 7.60
C GLU A 230 22.29 4.13 8.42
N VAL A 231 22.93 2.95 8.54
CA VAL A 231 22.38 1.83 9.30
C VAL A 231 22.42 2.12 10.80
N ILE A 232 23.51 2.68 11.33
CA ILE A 232 23.64 3.06 12.75
C ILE A 232 22.56 4.09 13.12
N ALA A 233 22.36 5.10 12.28
CA ALA A 233 21.32 6.12 12.48
C ALA A 233 19.91 5.48 12.49
N ALA A 234 19.61 4.65 11.49
CA ALA A 234 18.31 3.97 11.39
C ALA A 234 18.07 3.00 12.58
N MET A 235 19.11 2.32 13.06
CA MET A 235 19.03 1.49 14.27
C MET A 235 18.71 2.32 15.51
N ALA A 236 19.29 3.50 15.63
CA ALA A 236 18.99 4.42 16.73
C ALA A 236 17.54 4.94 16.67
N ASP A 237 17.03 5.25 15.46
CA ASP A 237 15.66 5.70 15.24
C ASP A 237 14.62 4.63 15.63
N VAL A 238 14.94 3.34 15.48
CA VAL A 238 14.10 2.23 15.96
C VAL A 238 14.40 1.79 17.39
N GLY A 239 15.16 2.60 18.16
CA GLY A 239 15.44 2.39 19.57
C GLY A 239 16.54 1.37 19.89
N ALA A 240 17.27 0.88 18.90
CA ALA A 240 18.34 -0.12 19.06
C ALA A 240 19.72 0.49 18.77
N LYS A 241 20.34 1.12 19.77
CA LYS A 241 21.66 1.74 19.60
C LYS A 241 22.76 0.69 19.40
N ILE A 242 23.58 0.91 18.38
CA ILE A 242 24.81 0.17 18.09
C ILE A 242 25.92 1.16 17.75
N ASP A 243 27.18 0.79 18.02
CA ASP A 243 28.33 1.62 17.72
C ASP A 243 28.99 1.28 16.39
N ASP A 244 28.75 0.07 15.88
CA ASP A 244 29.30 -0.44 14.61
C ASP A 244 28.40 -1.51 14.00
N VAL A 245 28.51 -1.71 12.67
CA VAL A 245 27.80 -2.76 11.91
C VAL A 245 28.79 -3.88 11.55
N THR A 246 28.88 -4.88 12.40
CA THR A 246 29.79 -6.04 12.22
C THR A 246 29.14 -7.20 11.51
N SER A 247 27.81 -7.33 11.62
CA SER A 247 27.05 -8.43 11.02
C SER A 247 25.60 -8.03 10.75
N VAL A 248 25.01 -8.63 9.72
CA VAL A 248 23.60 -8.49 9.38
C VAL A 248 23.02 -9.85 9.01
N THR A 249 21.89 -10.20 9.60
CA THR A 249 21.18 -11.44 9.27
C THR A 249 19.67 -11.23 9.34
N ILE A 250 18.92 -12.08 8.67
CA ILE A 250 17.46 -12.10 8.80
C ILE A 250 17.14 -12.96 10.04
N GLY A 251 16.35 -12.40 10.95
CA GLY A 251 15.86 -13.09 12.13
C GLY A 251 14.65 -13.96 11.77
N GLN A 252 13.46 -13.48 12.06
CA GLN A 252 12.22 -14.18 11.76
C GLN A 252 11.67 -13.80 10.36
N ARG A 253 11.05 -14.79 9.70
CA ARG A 253 10.25 -14.57 8.50
C ARG A 253 8.78 -14.91 8.76
N GLY A 254 7.88 -14.16 8.14
CA GLY A 254 6.46 -14.45 8.15
C GLY A 254 6.03 -15.41 7.05
N GLU A 255 4.71 -15.61 6.94
CA GLU A 255 4.06 -16.53 6.00
C GLU A 255 4.36 -16.19 4.53
N SER A 256 4.45 -14.89 4.19
CA SER A 256 4.77 -14.43 2.83
C SER A 256 6.28 -14.52 2.50
N GLY A 257 7.10 -14.92 3.46
CA GLY A 257 8.55 -14.95 3.35
C GLY A 257 9.25 -13.62 3.65
N ARG A 258 8.50 -12.55 3.97
CA ARG A 258 9.09 -11.28 4.38
C ARG A 258 9.81 -11.42 5.71
N ALA A 259 10.92 -10.71 5.85
CA ALA A 259 11.56 -10.55 7.14
C ALA A 259 10.62 -9.77 8.08
N MET A 260 10.31 -10.35 9.22
CA MET A 260 9.65 -9.68 10.34
C MET A 260 10.70 -8.99 11.22
N THR A 261 11.85 -9.64 11.40
CA THR A 261 12.96 -9.08 12.17
C THR A 261 14.28 -9.19 11.42
N LEU A 262 15.18 -8.26 11.69
CA LEU A 262 16.59 -8.29 11.28
C LEU A 262 17.46 -8.27 12.52
N ILE A 263 18.60 -8.98 12.46
CA ILE A 263 19.62 -8.98 13.52
C ILE A 263 20.82 -8.24 12.97
N ILE A 264 21.15 -7.09 13.56
CA ILE A 264 22.28 -6.23 13.17
C ILE A 264 23.21 -6.10 14.36
N SER A 265 24.46 -6.54 14.20
CA SER A 265 25.47 -6.57 15.28
C SER A 265 24.92 -7.20 16.58
N GLY A 266 24.14 -8.30 16.44
CA GLY A 266 23.52 -9.01 17.56
C GLY A 266 22.29 -8.34 18.17
N ARG A 267 21.82 -7.21 17.65
CA ARG A 267 20.57 -6.55 18.05
C ARG A 267 19.45 -6.90 17.08
N GLU A 268 18.39 -7.49 17.61
CA GLU A 268 17.18 -7.79 16.85
C GLU A 268 16.24 -6.58 16.82
N VAL A 269 15.75 -6.23 15.64
CA VAL A 269 14.83 -5.11 15.40
C VAL A 269 13.74 -5.51 14.41
N SER A 270 12.61 -4.80 14.45
CA SER A 270 11.54 -4.92 13.46
C SER A 270 12.05 -4.54 12.06
N ALA A 271 11.90 -5.45 11.09
CA ALA A 271 12.29 -5.18 9.71
C ALA A 271 11.40 -4.12 9.05
N PRO A 272 10.05 -4.09 9.26
CA PRO A 272 9.20 -3.00 8.77
C PRO A 272 9.59 -1.64 9.36
N ALA A 273 9.87 -1.55 10.67
CA ALA A 273 10.30 -0.30 11.31
C ALA A 273 11.66 0.18 10.75
N LEU A 274 12.62 -0.72 10.65
CA LEU A 274 13.95 -0.40 10.08
C LEU A 274 13.84 0.02 8.60
N ARG A 275 12.93 -0.58 7.83
CA ARG A 275 12.66 -0.19 6.45
C ARG A 275 12.24 1.28 6.34
N ILE A 276 11.39 1.74 7.24
CA ILE A 276 10.95 3.16 7.28
C ILE A 276 12.13 4.05 7.65
N ALA A 277 12.90 3.70 8.67
CA ALA A 277 14.06 4.46 9.13
C ALA A 277 15.18 4.55 8.06
N LEU A 278 15.40 3.49 7.26
CA LEU A 278 16.35 3.47 6.14
C LEU A 278 15.82 4.18 4.87
N GLY A 279 14.55 4.59 4.86
CA GLY A 279 13.87 5.18 3.71
C GLY A 279 13.20 4.13 2.82
N SER A 280 11.87 4.13 2.84
CA SER A 280 11.01 3.14 2.18
C SER A 280 11.08 3.13 0.64
N THR A 281 11.67 4.14 0.03
CA THR A 281 11.95 4.21 -1.42
C THR A 281 13.29 3.54 -1.77
N LYS A 282 14.20 3.41 -0.82
CA LYS A 282 15.52 2.77 -0.97
C LYS A 282 15.45 1.31 -0.54
N MET A 283 15.01 1.01 0.69
CA MET A 283 14.63 -0.35 1.12
C MET A 283 13.16 -0.58 0.79
N ARG A 284 12.86 -1.02 -0.43
CA ARG A 284 11.49 -1.00 -0.97
C ARG A 284 10.54 -1.98 -0.30
N SER A 285 11.04 -3.11 0.22
CA SER A 285 10.22 -4.12 0.91
C SER A 285 11.03 -4.88 1.95
N CYS A 286 10.35 -5.64 2.80
CA CYS A 286 10.97 -6.62 3.70
C CYS A 286 11.08 -8.02 3.09
N LEU A 287 10.71 -8.23 1.81
CA LEU A 287 10.91 -9.50 1.11
C LEU A 287 12.33 -9.59 0.58
N LEU A 288 13.28 -9.80 1.50
CA LEU A 288 14.71 -9.83 1.24
C LEU A 288 15.13 -11.16 0.63
N GLU A 289 15.86 -11.11 -0.50
CA GLU A 289 16.54 -12.26 -1.13
C GLU A 289 17.99 -12.36 -0.66
N SER A 290 18.65 -11.22 -0.44
CA SER A 290 19.98 -11.18 0.15
C SER A 290 20.18 -9.98 1.09
N LEU A 291 21.00 -10.21 2.11
CA LEU A 291 21.39 -9.22 3.12
C LEU A 291 22.83 -9.55 3.55
N ARG A 292 23.76 -8.61 3.35
CA ARG A 292 25.16 -8.83 3.67
C ARG A 292 25.94 -7.55 3.93
N VAL A 293 27.00 -7.65 4.70
CA VAL A 293 28.03 -6.62 4.81
C VAL A 293 29.10 -6.91 3.74
N GLU A 294 29.36 -5.93 2.90
CA GLU A 294 30.34 -6.04 1.82
C GLU A 294 30.87 -4.66 1.45
N ASP A 295 32.20 -4.51 1.27
CA ASP A 295 32.88 -3.27 0.90
C ASP A 295 32.54 -2.06 1.82
N GLY A 296 32.41 -2.31 3.12
CA GLY A 296 32.07 -1.26 4.08
C GLY A 296 30.64 -0.74 3.98
N GLN A 297 29.73 -1.52 3.39
CA GLN A 297 28.32 -1.18 3.23
C GLN A 297 27.43 -2.37 3.60
N VAL A 298 26.19 -2.10 3.96
CA VAL A 298 25.12 -3.11 4.03
C VAL A 298 24.42 -3.14 2.69
N LYS A 299 24.61 -4.25 1.96
CA LYS A 299 23.98 -4.49 0.65
C LYS A 299 22.75 -5.38 0.80
N MET A 300 21.65 -4.96 0.22
CA MET A 300 20.36 -5.64 0.26
C MET A 300 19.82 -5.86 -1.15
N GLN A 301 19.15 -6.99 -1.36
CA GLN A 301 18.36 -7.27 -2.56
C GLN A 301 17.03 -7.86 -2.11
N GLY A 302 15.95 -7.53 -2.82
CA GLY A 302 14.63 -8.03 -2.47
C GLY A 302 13.63 -7.91 -3.62
N LYS A 303 12.41 -8.34 -3.35
CA LYS A 303 11.27 -8.33 -4.27
C LYS A 303 10.14 -7.49 -3.75
N GLY A 304 9.37 -6.93 -4.71
CA GLY A 304 8.19 -6.14 -4.40
C GLY A 304 8.49 -4.73 -3.90
N TYR A 305 7.44 -3.93 -3.78
CA TYR A 305 7.52 -2.55 -3.35
C TYR A 305 6.34 -2.20 -2.43
N GLY A 306 6.64 -1.82 -1.22
CA GLY A 306 5.71 -1.51 -0.14
C GLY A 306 5.71 -2.56 0.98
N HIS A 307 4.80 -2.40 1.91
CA HIS A 307 4.67 -3.27 3.08
C HIS A 307 4.08 -4.65 2.77
N GLY A 308 3.41 -4.81 1.63
CA GLY A 308 2.87 -6.09 1.18
C GLY A 308 1.48 -6.45 1.72
N VAL A 309 0.87 -5.65 2.60
CA VAL A 309 -0.44 -5.93 3.21
C VAL A 309 -1.58 -5.40 2.33
N GLY A 310 -2.67 -6.16 2.21
CA GLY A 310 -3.84 -5.78 1.44
C GLY A 310 -3.61 -5.81 -0.07
N MET A 311 -4.18 -4.87 -0.83
CA MET A 311 -4.18 -4.90 -2.29
C MET A 311 -2.81 -4.54 -2.89
N SER A 312 -2.31 -5.39 -3.80
CA SER A 312 -1.22 -5.03 -4.71
C SER A 312 -1.76 -4.20 -5.87
N GLN A 313 -1.22 -2.99 -6.07
CA GLN A 313 -1.66 -2.11 -7.16
C GLN A 313 -1.34 -2.74 -8.53
N TRP A 314 -0.13 -3.27 -8.74
CA TRP A 314 0.23 -3.99 -9.97
C TRP A 314 -0.53 -5.30 -10.14
N GLY A 315 -0.90 -5.96 -9.03
CA GLY A 315 -1.80 -7.11 -9.08
C GLY A 315 -3.22 -6.72 -9.49
N ALA A 316 -3.75 -5.63 -8.95
CA ALA A 316 -5.04 -5.07 -9.38
C ALA A 316 -5.04 -4.68 -10.87
N TYR A 317 -3.93 -4.09 -11.35
CA TYR A 317 -3.72 -3.82 -12.77
C TYR A 317 -3.85 -5.08 -13.62
N ALA A 318 -3.11 -6.14 -13.28
CA ALA A 318 -3.11 -7.39 -14.02
C ALA A 318 -4.49 -8.07 -14.00
N MET A 319 -5.13 -8.16 -12.83
CA MET A 319 -6.48 -8.72 -12.69
C MET A 319 -7.52 -7.95 -13.53
N ALA A 320 -7.46 -6.61 -13.55
CA ALA A 320 -8.35 -5.80 -14.36
C ALA A 320 -8.11 -6.00 -15.87
N LYS A 321 -6.87 -6.21 -16.29
CA LYS A 321 -6.53 -6.60 -17.68
C LYS A 321 -7.09 -7.98 -18.06
N GLU A 322 -7.20 -8.89 -17.11
CA GLU A 322 -7.84 -10.20 -17.26
C GLU A 322 -9.38 -10.13 -17.20
N GLY A 323 -9.97 -8.94 -17.06
CA GLY A 323 -11.41 -8.71 -17.04
C GLY A 323 -12.07 -8.87 -15.68
N LYS A 324 -11.29 -8.88 -14.59
CA LYS A 324 -11.82 -8.89 -13.23
C LYS A 324 -12.44 -7.55 -12.88
N THR A 325 -13.57 -7.59 -12.19
CA THR A 325 -14.25 -6.40 -11.66
C THR A 325 -13.53 -5.83 -10.43
N ALA A 326 -13.80 -4.58 -10.07
CA ALA A 326 -13.27 -3.97 -8.86
C ALA A 326 -13.64 -4.77 -7.59
N GLU A 327 -14.84 -5.33 -7.52
CA GLU A 327 -15.28 -6.19 -6.43
C GLU A 327 -14.46 -7.48 -6.35
N GLU A 328 -14.24 -8.19 -7.48
CA GLU A 328 -13.40 -9.39 -7.53
C GLU A 328 -11.95 -9.06 -7.13
N ILE A 329 -11.42 -7.90 -7.54
CA ILE A 329 -10.08 -7.45 -7.17
C ILE A 329 -9.99 -7.22 -5.65
N VAL A 330 -10.90 -6.45 -5.09
CA VAL A 330 -10.89 -6.14 -3.65
C VAL A 330 -11.06 -7.40 -2.80
N THR A 331 -12.01 -8.27 -3.14
CA THR A 331 -12.30 -9.50 -2.40
C THR A 331 -11.22 -10.58 -2.58
N HIS A 332 -10.37 -10.48 -3.61
CA HIS A 332 -9.18 -11.31 -3.72
C HIS A 332 -8.15 -10.98 -2.62
N TYR A 333 -7.97 -9.70 -2.29
CA TYR A 333 -6.96 -9.26 -1.32
C TYR A 333 -7.46 -9.17 0.11
N PHE A 334 -8.76 -8.98 0.30
CA PHE A 334 -9.37 -8.85 1.62
C PHE A 334 -10.40 -9.97 1.84
N LYS A 335 -10.21 -10.70 2.93
CA LYS A 335 -11.09 -11.81 3.31
C LYS A 335 -12.29 -11.32 4.11
N ASP A 336 -13.45 -11.95 3.90
CA ASP A 336 -14.67 -11.69 4.69
C ASP A 336 -15.07 -10.22 4.74
N VAL A 337 -14.86 -9.49 3.63
CA VAL A 337 -15.32 -8.11 3.43
C VAL A 337 -16.49 -8.05 2.47
N MET A 338 -17.28 -7.00 2.58
CA MET A 338 -18.38 -6.69 1.68
C MET A 338 -18.19 -5.27 1.12
N LEU A 339 -18.54 -5.07 -0.16
CA LEU A 339 -18.73 -3.73 -0.70
C LEU A 339 -20.06 -3.18 -0.18
N THR A 340 -19.98 -2.05 0.50
CA THR A 340 -21.14 -1.41 1.14
C THR A 340 -21.24 0.03 0.65
N LYS A 341 -22.45 0.46 0.31
CA LYS A 341 -22.69 1.84 -0.10
C LYS A 341 -23.00 2.69 1.13
N ALA A 342 -22.10 3.58 1.49
CA ALA A 342 -22.20 4.42 2.67
C ALA A 342 -23.05 5.69 2.45
N TRP A 343 -23.17 6.18 1.19
CA TRP A 343 -24.08 7.25 0.73
C TRP A 343 -24.43 7.05 -0.75
N GLU A 344 -25.48 7.73 -1.21
CA GLU A 344 -25.96 7.69 -2.59
C GLU A 344 -25.13 8.58 -3.56
#